data_7199877175a0c40e5516d2e308713557
#
_entry.id   7199877175a0c40e5516d2e308713557
#
_cell.length_a   1.000
_cell.length_b   1.000
_cell.length_c   1.000
_cell.angle_alpha   90.00
_cell.angle_beta   90.00
_cell.angle_gamma   90.00
#
_symmetry.space_group_name_H-M   'P 1'
#
loop_
_entity.id
_entity.type
_entity.pdbx_description
1 polymer ?
#
loop_
_entity_poly.entity_id
_entity_poly.type
_entity_poly.pdbx_seq_one_letter_code
_entity_poly.pdbx_strand_id
1 'polypeptide(L)'
;MVAAREDEERAPHPAMGASTGELARRFRESLPPWQQKMLTVVAMPGEGRKAHQLNWALRPEVLKPLLDLHDDPARVWIGLSDADSIPDPNVYRWIAADLAEHRDRRAYQGVTLSLANFDRLDVRGRVCAVQQSSIFIRVSIARLINERRRIEAFARLQERAPRLGRVLRPIFELCFRRSQICLGHNQFVRLDVLRSLGGFPTSGATEDSTLGYALGARGVLMAAMPLLELVDMPETSAGMIRQNARWYKGVLDDVAFLRGAWRARRTPYNFAQLARHVGNKVIEWPIAAVIYPLLGFLGWHLAYRFSYHPLWFLLGVAFPSISLGLTIWVGGIVTQDLIESLTPHFPRPVNVERTTLKAKFFGTFRCQTYWLLATRGAWRVLGAIVTTGRFEPVKTDRVIRRS
;
A
#
# COMPACT_ATOMS: atom_id res chain seq x y z
N MET A 1 3.97 21.11 0.28
CA MET A 1 2.84 21.60 1.12
C MET A 1 2.66 20.64 2.28
N VAL A 2 2.50 21.15 3.50
CA VAL A 2 2.07 20.38 4.68
C VAL A 2 0.61 20.74 4.93
N ALA A 3 -0.29 19.74 4.89
CA ALA A 3 -1.68 19.91 5.19
C ALA A 3 -1.95 19.39 6.63
N ALA A 4 -2.24 20.30 7.55
CA ALA A 4 -2.66 20.03 8.91
C ALA A 4 -4.19 20.18 9.05
N ARG A 5 -4.73 19.88 10.24
CA ARG A 5 -6.15 20.16 10.58
C ARG A 5 -6.20 21.20 11.69
N GLU A 6 -7.18 22.08 11.64
CA GLU A 6 -7.35 23.10 12.68
C GLU A 6 -7.64 22.53 14.07
N ASP A 7 -8.35 21.39 14.16
CA ASP A 7 -8.60 20.71 15.42
C ASP A 7 -7.31 20.15 16.05
N GLU A 8 -6.37 19.67 15.24
CA GLU A 8 -5.03 19.26 15.70
C GLU A 8 -4.21 20.49 16.18
N GLU A 9 -4.44 21.67 15.62
CA GLU A 9 -3.79 22.91 16.07
C GLU A 9 -4.31 23.38 17.42
N ARG A 10 -5.61 23.19 17.69
CA ARG A 10 -6.26 23.58 18.96
C ARG A 10 -5.94 22.62 20.11
N ALA A 11 -5.67 21.35 19.80
CA ALA A 11 -5.35 20.33 20.78
C ALA A 11 -4.02 19.63 20.40
N PRO A 12 -2.86 20.26 20.66
CA PRO A 12 -1.57 19.68 20.34
C PRO A 12 -1.36 18.36 21.10
N HIS A 13 -0.67 17.42 20.46
CA HIS A 13 -0.36 16.13 21.10
C HIS A 13 0.42 16.38 22.39
N PRO A 14 0.00 15.84 23.56
CA PRO A 14 0.58 16.17 24.87
C PRO A 14 2.11 15.93 24.95
N ALA A 15 2.63 14.94 24.21
CA ALA A 15 4.06 14.63 24.19
C ALA A 15 4.90 15.60 23.35
N MET A 16 4.28 16.35 22.43
CA MET A 16 4.97 17.27 21.50
C MET A 16 4.95 18.72 21.96
N GLY A 17 3.98 19.08 22.78
CA GLY A 17 3.76 20.47 23.23
C GLY A 17 3.42 21.46 22.10
N ALA A 18 3.28 20.98 20.86
CA ALA A 18 2.96 21.77 19.69
C ALA A 18 2.16 20.94 18.67
N SER A 19 1.32 21.60 17.86
CA SER A 19 0.58 20.97 16.78
C SER A 19 1.49 20.63 15.58
N THR A 20 1.02 19.72 14.71
CA THR A 20 1.73 19.41 13.45
C THR A 20 1.95 20.66 12.60
N GLY A 21 0.95 21.52 12.50
CA GLY A 21 1.05 22.78 11.74
C GLY A 21 2.05 23.76 12.36
N GLU A 22 2.07 23.87 13.70
CA GLU A 22 3.04 24.71 14.40
C GLU A 22 4.48 24.20 14.21
N LEU A 23 4.70 22.90 14.36
CA LEU A 23 6.03 22.31 14.09
C LEU A 23 6.49 22.55 12.66
N ALA A 24 5.59 22.40 11.69
CA ALA A 24 5.90 22.64 10.29
C ALA A 24 6.20 24.13 10.02
N ARG A 25 5.50 25.09 10.67
CA ARG A 25 5.80 26.53 10.57
C ARG A 25 7.15 26.86 11.18
N ARG A 26 7.45 26.37 12.39
CA ARG A 26 8.77 26.56 13.04
C ARG A 26 9.91 25.98 12.18
N PHE A 27 9.70 24.79 11.59
CA PHE A 27 10.65 24.21 10.67
C PHE A 27 10.84 25.10 9.43
N ARG A 28 9.74 25.58 8.82
CA ARG A 28 9.83 26.53 7.69
C ARG A 28 10.63 27.76 8.02
N GLU A 29 10.42 28.35 9.19
CA GLU A 29 11.11 29.55 9.65
C GLU A 29 12.62 29.30 9.87
N SER A 30 13.03 28.08 10.19
CA SER A 30 14.42 27.68 10.33
C SER A 30 15.15 27.49 8.98
N LEU A 31 14.42 27.43 7.87
CA LEU A 31 14.98 27.22 6.54
C LEU A 31 15.54 28.52 5.94
N PRO A 32 16.53 28.45 5.01
CA PRO A 32 16.93 29.58 4.20
C PRO A 32 15.75 30.21 3.43
N PRO A 33 15.75 31.53 3.16
CA PRO A 33 14.61 32.23 2.54
C PRO A 33 14.09 31.63 1.23
N TRP A 34 14.98 31.07 0.41
CA TRP A 34 14.60 30.43 -0.85
C TRP A 34 13.85 29.09 -0.62
N GLN A 35 14.21 28.34 0.44
CA GLN A 35 13.51 27.11 0.82
C GLN A 35 12.17 27.38 1.52
N GLN A 36 12.08 28.50 2.27
CA GLN A 36 10.81 28.90 2.90
C GLN A 36 9.68 29.07 1.88
N LYS A 37 10.01 29.56 0.67
CA LYS A 37 9.04 29.70 -0.44
C LYS A 37 8.55 28.35 -0.99
N MET A 38 9.35 27.30 -0.84
CA MET A 38 9.02 25.95 -1.30
C MET A 38 8.13 25.16 -0.30
N LEU A 39 8.04 25.64 0.95
CA LEU A 39 7.27 24.96 2.00
C LEU A 39 6.05 25.79 2.40
N THR A 40 4.88 25.34 2.02
CA THR A 40 3.61 25.92 2.41
C THR A 40 2.93 25.03 3.46
N VAL A 41 2.51 25.62 4.55
CA VAL A 41 1.74 24.97 5.62
C VAL A 41 0.32 25.50 5.56
N VAL A 42 -0.63 24.58 5.41
CA VAL A 42 -2.06 24.90 5.33
C VAL A 42 -2.84 24.09 6.36
N ALA A 43 -3.84 24.70 6.96
CA ALA A 43 -4.72 24.06 7.92
C ALA A 43 -6.12 23.94 7.32
N MET A 44 -6.63 22.70 7.23
CA MET A 44 -7.98 22.44 6.77
C MET A 44 -8.97 22.83 7.89
N PRO A 45 -9.96 23.70 7.61
CA PRO A 45 -10.98 24.03 8.58
C PRO A 45 -11.90 22.83 8.85
N GLY A 46 -12.27 22.65 10.11
CA GLY A 46 -13.18 21.60 10.54
C GLY A 46 -12.54 20.22 10.67
N GLU A 47 -13.39 19.22 10.86
CA GLU A 47 -13.00 17.82 11.05
C GLU A 47 -12.96 17.05 9.73
N GLY A 48 -12.12 16.04 9.64
CA GLY A 48 -12.05 15.18 8.46
C GLY A 48 -10.95 14.15 8.52
N ARG A 49 -11.07 13.11 7.67
CA ARG A 49 -10.02 12.11 7.46
C ARG A 49 -8.99 12.64 6.46
N LYS A 50 -7.88 11.94 6.28
CA LYS A 50 -6.79 12.26 5.34
C LYS A 50 -7.30 12.63 3.94
N ALA A 51 -8.26 11.86 3.38
CA ALA A 51 -8.85 12.18 2.07
C ALA A 51 -9.51 13.57 2.01
N HIS A 52 -10.17 14.00 3.09
CA HIS A 52 -10.78 15.34 3.16
C HIS A 52 -9.71 16.43 3.18
N GLN A 53 -8.63 16.24 3.97
CA GLN A 53 -7.48 17.15 3.98
C GLN A 53 -6.82 17.26 2.61
N LEU A 54 -6.61 16.12 1.95
CA LEU A 54 -6.03 16.10 0.61
C LEU A 54 -6.92 16.81 -0.41
N ASN A 55 -8.23 16.54 -0.39
CA ASN A 55 -9.18 17.19 -1.29
C ASN A 55 -9.29 18.70 -1.02
N TRP A 56 -9.24 19.10 0.26
CA TRP A 56 -9.21 20.50 0.60
C TRP A 56 -7.94 21.17 0.09
N ALA A 57 -6.78 20.53 0.25
CA ALA A 57 -5.51 21.01 -0.27
C ALA A 57 -5.47 21.10 -1.81
N LEU A 58 -6.29 20.32 -2.52
CA LEU A 58 -6.41 20.37 -3.98
C LEU A 58 -7.35 21.44 -4.53
N ARG A 59 -8.04 22.19 -3.66
CA ARG A 59 -8.94 23.25 -4.10
C ARG A 59 -8.17 24.35 -4.83
N PRO A 60 -8.78 24.94 -5.88
CA PRO A 60 -8.11 25.98 -6.66
C PRO A 60 -7.55 27.13 -5.82
N GLU A 61 -8.33 27.59 -4.83
CA GLU A 61 -7.95 28.68 -3.93
C GLU A 61 -6.75 28.37 -3.04
N VAL A 62 -6.52 27.10 -2.72
CA VAL A 62 -5.38 26.62 -1.93
C VAL A 62 -4.15 26.37 -2.80
N LEU A 63 -4.37 25.81 -4.01
CA LEU A 63 -3.31 25.47 -4.95
C LEU A 63 -2.80 26.67 -5.76
N LYS A 64 -3.68 27.65 -6.08
CA LYS A 64 -3.34 28.76 -6.96
C LYS A 64 -2.06 29.50 -6.57
N PRO A 65 -1.82 29.83 -5.29
CA PRO A 65 -0.56 30.48 -4.90
C PRO A 65 0.69 29.64 -5.13
N LEU A 66 0.53 28.30 -5.29
CA LEU A 66 1.63 27.37 -5.52
C LEU A 66 1.82 27.06 -7.01
N LEU A 67 0.80 27.34 -7.84
CA LEU A 67 0.74 26.98 -9.24
C LEU A 67 0.90 28.19 -10.18
N ASP A 68 1.30 29.36 -9.67
CA ASP A 68 1.42 30.64 -10.44
C ASP A 68 2.20 30.55 -11.76
N LEU A 69 2.83 29.41 -12.05
CA LEU A 69 3.64 29.21 -13.24
C LEU A 69 3.02 28.23 -14.27
N HIS A 70 1.96 27.48 -13.93
CA HIS A 70 1.49 26.42 -14.82
C HIS A 70 -0.04 26.24 -14.73
N ASP A 71 -0.75 26.81 -15.68
CA ASP A 71 -2.21 26.67 -15.80
C ASP A 71 -2.64 25.27 -16.29
N ASP A 72 -1.73 24.46 -16.81
CA ASP A 72 -2.04 23.12 -17.33
C ASP A 72 -1.95 22.05 -16.22
N PRO A 73 -3.09 21.52 -15.73
CA PRO A 73 -3.12 20.45 -14.71
C PRO A 73 -2.41 19.16 -15.15
N ALA A 74 -2.20 18.95 -16.45
CA ALA A 74 -1.48 17.80 -16.97
C ALA A 74 0.05 17.90 -16.74
N ARG A 75 0.54 19.05 -16.37
CA ARG A 75 1.97 19.29 -16.04
C ARG A 75 2.23 19.28 -14.52
N VAL A 76 1.18 19.23 -13.72
CA VAL A 76 1.25 19.26 -12.26
C VAL A 76 1.11 17.87 -11.68
N TRP A 77 2.01 17.51 -10.79
CA TRP A 77 2.03 16.23 -10.08
C TRP A 77 1.81 16.43 -8.60
N ILE A 78 0.94 15.62 -8.05
CA ILE A 78 0.65 15.57 -6.62
C ILE A 78 1.36 14.36 -6.03
N GLY A 79 2.39 14.62 -5.24
CA GLY A 79 3.10 13.60 -4.45
C GLY A 79 2.53 13.50 -3.04
N LEU A 80 2.40 12.29 -2.53
CA LEU A 80 1.93 12.00 -1.18
C LEU A 80 3.02 11.35 -0.36
N SER A 81 3.28 11.91 0.80
CA SER A 81 4.10 11.32 1.86
C SER A 81 3.38 11.49 3.19
N ASP A 82 3.45 10.49 4.05
CA ASP A 82 2.94 10.60 5.42
C ASP A 82 3.94 11.39 6.28
N ALA A 83 3.49 11.98 7.36
CA ALA A 83 4.33 12.82 8.24
C ALA A 83 5.51 12.06 8.88
N ASP A 84 5.45 10.74 8.91
CA ASP A 84 6.48 9.82 9.40
C ASP A 84 7.30 9.17 8.29
N SER A 85 7.05 9.57 7.04
CA SER A 85 7.77 9.06 5.88
C SER A 85 9.11 9.78 5.68
N ILE A 86 10.12 9.02 5.30
CA ILE A 86 11.44 9.50 4.90
C ILE A 86 11.65 9.09 3.43
N PRO A 87 11.27 9.95 2.47
CA PRO A 87 11.40 9.65 1.06
C PRO A 87 12.84 9.73 0.59
N ASP A 88 13.16 9.04 -0.51
CA ASP A 88 14.43 9.21 -1.20
C ASP A 88 14.57 10.66 -1.70
N PRO A 89 15.69 11.35 -1.43
CA PRO A 89 15.91 12.74 -1.85
C PRO A 89 15.90 12.92 -3.38
N ASN A 90 16.09 11.84 -4.15
CA ASN A 90 16.13 11.88 -5.61
C ASN A 90 14.77 11.64 -6.27
N VAL A 91 13.70 11.49 -5.51
CA VAL A 91 12.39 11.11 -6.03
C VAL A 91 11.90 12.04 -7.15
N TYR A 92 12.02 13.35 -6.96
CA TYR A 92 11.59 14.33 -7.97
C TYR A 92 12.47 14.33 -9.22
N ARG A 93 13.79 14.16 -9.06
CA ARG A 93 14.73 14.05 -10.19
C ARG A 93 14.46 12.81 -11.02
N TRP A 94 14.22 11.69 -10.36
CA TRP A 94 13.91 10.44 -11.03
C TRP A 94 12.61 10.54 -11.82
N ILE A 95 11.53 11.08 -11.22
CA ILE A 95 10.24 11.28 -11.91
C ILE A 95 10.44 12.19 -13.13
N ALA A 96 11.17 13.27 -13.01
CA ALA A 96 11.44 14.17 -14.13
C ALA A 96 12.16 13.46 -15.27
N ALA A 97 13.16 12.62 -14.95
CA ALA A 97 13.90 11.84 -15.94
C ALA A 97 13.00 10.78 -16.61
N ASP A 98 12.24 10.01 -15.84
CA ASP A 98 11.32 8.99 -16.39
C ASP A 98 10.23 9.63 -17.28
N LEU A 99 9.74 10.81 -16.90
CA LEU A 99 8.76 11.55 -17.71
C LEU A 99 9.31 12.09 -19.04
N ALA A 100 10.60 12.36 -19.10
CA ALA A 100 11.24 12.76 -20.36
C ALA A 100 11.23 11.61 -21.39
N GLU A 101 11.36 10.36 -20.90
CA GLU A 101 11.33 9.15 -21.73
C GLU A 101 9.91 8.59 -21.91
N HIS A 102 9.05 8.73 -20.90
CA HIS A 102 7.73 8.11 -20.85
C HIS A 102 6.63 9.13 -20.57
N ARG A 103 6.33 9.96 -21.57
CA ARG A 103 5.33 11.05 -21.49
C ARG A 103 3.90 10.59 -21.23
N ASP A 104 3.60 9.30 -21.44
CA ASP A 104 2.31 8.67 -21.20
C ASP A 104 2.04 8.38 -19.72
N ARG A 105 3.04 8.51 -18.85
CA ARG A 105 2.89 8.27 -17.41
C ARG A 105 1.91 9.25 -16.79
N ARG A 106 1.06 8.71 -15.91
CA ARG A 106 0.03 9.48 -15.21
C ARG A 106 0.00 9.25 -13.71
N ALA A 107 0.62 8.17 -13.24
CA ALA A 107 0.73 7.84 -11.84
C ALA A 107 1.95 6.96 -11.55
N TYR A 108 2.57 7.16 -10.39
CA TYR A 108 3.70 6.38 -9.88
C TYR A 108 3.42 5.87 -8.48
N GLN A 109 3.96 4.71 -8.15
CA GLN A 109 4.03 4.17 -6.80
C GLN A 109 5.46 3.72 -6.52
N GLY A 110 6.07 4.29 -5.51
CA GLY A 110 7.40 3.91 -5.04
C GLY A 110 7.38 2.75 -4.05
N VAL A 111 8.58 2.29 -3.72
CA VAL A 111 8.80 1.21 -2.76
C VAL A 111 8.77 1.77 -1.35
N THR A 112 7.92 1.21 -0.50
CA THR A 112 7.82 1.59 0.90
C THR A 112 8.31 0.47 1.80
N LEU A 113 9.16 0.80 2.77
CA LEU A 113 9.72 -0.11 3.74
C LEU A 113 9.36 0.35 5.16
N SER A 114 8.78 -0.52 5.95
CA SER A 114 8.36 -0.24 7.34
C SER A 114 9.55 -0.34 8.31
N LEU A 115 10.64 0.38 8.03
CA LEU A 115 11.93 0.25 8.70
C LEU A 115 12.44 1.55 9.32
N ALA A 116 11.70 2.67 9.27
CA ALA A 116 12.20 3.95 9.76
C ALA A 116 12.52 3.93 11.27
N ASN A 117 11.78 3.20 12.07
CA ASN A 117 12.04 3.03 13.51
C ASN A 117 12.54 1.63 13.88
N PHE A 118 13.19 0.92 12.96
CA PHE A 118 13.58 -0.48 13.13
C PHE A 118 14.42 -0.74 14.39
N ASP A 119 15.33 0.17 14.71
CA ASP A 119 16.22 0.05 15.88
C ASP A 119 15.47 0.10 17.22
N ARG A 120 14.29 0.75 17.24
CA ARG A 120 13.43 0.88 18.44
C ARG A 120 12.47 -0.28 18.63
N LEU A 121 12.32 -1.13 17.62
CA LEU A 121 11.38 -2.25 17.67
C LEU A 121 11.94 -3.41 18.48
N ASP A 122 11.06 -4.07 19.24
CA ASP A 122 11.35 -5.37 19.82
C ASP A 122 11.49 -6.45 18.73
N VAL A 123 11.90 -7.65 19.09
CA VAL A 123 12.11 -8.77 18.16
C VAL A 123 10.85 -9.05 17.31
N ARG A 124 9.65 -8.96 17.93
CA ARG A 124 8.39 -9.19 17.22
C ARG A 124 8.10 -8.06 16.24
N GLY A 125 8.30 -6.83 16.67
CA GLY A 125 8.16 -5.65 15.83
C GLY A 125 9.08 -5.69 14.62
N ARG A 126 10.34 -6.07 14.78
CA ARG A 126 11.31 -6.22 13.67
C ARG A 126 10.87 -7.26 12.65
N VAL A 127 10.41 -8.44 13.12
CA VAL A 127 9.85 -9.47 12.23
C VAL A 127 8.64 -8.94 11.46
N CYS A 128 7.73 -8.25 12.15
CA CYS A 128 6.56 -7.66 11.48
C CYS A 128 6.95 -6.58 10.48
N ALA A 129 7.93 -5.73 10.79
CA ALA A 129 8.43 -4.69 9.90
C ALA A 129 9.04 -5.26 8.61
N VAL A 130 9.87 -6.29 8.72
CA VAL A 130 10.43 -7.02 7.56
C VAL A 130 9.33 -7.67 6.74
N GLN A 131 8.36 -8.32 7.40
CA GLN A 131 7.26 -8.99 6.71
C GLN A 131 6.36 -8.00 5.97
N GLN A 132 6.02 -6.87 6.59
CA GLN A 132 5.23 -5.82 5.95
C GLN A 132 5.95 -5.22 4.75
N SER A 133 7.25 -4.91 4.89
CA SER A 133 8.10 -4.45 3.78
C SER A 133 8.15 -5.47 2.65
N SER A 134 8.28 -6.76 2.99
CA SER A 134 8.24 -7.87 2.04
C SER A 134 6.92 -7.90 1.25
N ILE A 135 5.78 -7.72 1.92
CA ILE A 135 4.48 -7.69 1.27
C ILE A 135 4.41 -6.51 0.30
N PHE A 136 4.88 -5.32 0.69
CA PHE A 136 4.86 -4.14 -0.18
C PHE A 136 5.72 -4.33 -1.42
N ILE A 137 6.91 -4.89 -1.29
CA ILE A 137 7.78 -5.17 -2.44
C ILE A 137 7.14 -6.23 -3.34
N ARG A 138 6.82 -7.40 -2.80
CA ARG A 138 6.39 -8.57 -3.60
C ARG A 138 4.98 -8.45 -4.14
N VAL A 139 4.05 -7.96 -3.31
CA VAL A 139 2.63 -7.94 -3.67
C VAL A 139 2.27 -6.65 -4.40
N SER A 140 2.83 -5.51 -3.99
CA SER A 140 2.46 -4.23 -4.60
C SER A 140 3.35 -3.88 -5.78
N ILE A 141 4.64 -3.71 -5.57
CA ILE A 141 5.55 -3.23 -6.64
C ILE A 141 5.74 -4.28 -7.73
N ALA A 142 6.04 -5.53 -7.37
CA ALA A 142 6.16 -6.60 -8.35
C ALA A 142 4.88 -6.81 -9.16
N ARG A 143 3.72 -6.58 -8.53
CA ARG A 143 2.43 -6.63 -9.21
C ARG A 143 2.29 -5.53 -10.27
N LEU A 144 2.68 -4.28 -9.96
CA LEU A 144 2.63 -3.18 -10.93
C LEU A 144 3.53 -3.45 -12.13
N ILE A 145 4.77 -3.92 -11.89
CA ILE A 145 5.72 -4.27 -12.94
C ILE A 145 5.16 -5.41 -13.81
N ASN A 146 4.68 -6.48 -13.20
CA ASN A 146 4.15 -7.64 -13.92
C ASN A 146 2.86 -7.30 -14.68
N GLU A 147 2.00 -6.44 -14.14
CA GLU A 147 0.79 -5.98 -14.82
C GLU A 147 1.14 -5.25 -16.12
N ARG A 148 2.08 -4.32 -16.05
CA ARG A 148 2.56 -3.60 -17.23
C ARG A 148 3.13 -4.55 -18.28
N ARG A 149 4.03 -5.47 -17.87
CA ARG A 149 4.61 -6.48 -18.79
C ARG A 149 3.53 -7.33 -19.49
N ARG A 150 2.47 -7.71 -18.77
CA ARG A 150 1.35 -8.47 -19.33
C ARG A 150 0.58 -7.66 -20.37
N ILE A 151 0.29 -6.40 -20.07
CA ILE A 151 -0.42 -5.50 -20.99
C ILE A 151 0.41 -5.29 -22.24
N GLU A 152 1.71 -5.02 -22.13
CA GLU A 152 2.62 -4.85 -23.27
C GLU A 152 2.77 -6.14 -24.10
N ALA A 153 2.87 -7.30 -23.43
CA ALA A 153 2.91 -8.59 -24.12
C ALA A 153 1.62 -8.88 -24.88
N PHE A 154 0.46 -8.54 -24.29
CA PHE A 154 -0.82 -8.69 -24.96
C PHE A 154 -1.00 -7.71 -26.12
N ALA A 155 -0.53 -6.47 -25.99
CA ALA A 155 -0.52 -5.50 -27.09
C ALA A 155 0.30 -6.02 -28.28
N ARG A 156 1.52 -6.53 -28.04
CA ARG A 156 2.33 -7.17 -29.10
C ARG A 156 1.65 -8.38 -29.74
N LEU A 157 0.88 -9.16 -28.96
CA LEU A 157 0.07 -10.25 -29.53
C LEU A 157 -1.02 -9.71 -30.46
N GLN A 158 -1.71 -8.65 -30.04
CA GLN A 158 -2.75 -8.01 -30.87
C GLN A 158 -2.20 -7.45 -32.18
N GLU A 159 -1.00 -6.88 -32.15
CA GLU A 159 -0.32 -6.38 -33.36
C GLU A 159 0.06 -7.52 -34.32
N ARG A 160 0.61 -8.61 -33.79
CA ARG A 160 1.08 -9.76 -34.60
C ARG A 160 -0.05 -10.66 -35.09
N ALA A 161 -1.09 -10.81 -34.30
CA ALA A 161 -2.23 -11.68 -34.59
C ALA A 161 -3.55 -11.01 -34.20
N PRO A 162 -4.05 -10.01 -34.97
CA PRO A 162 -5.20 -9.18 -34.62
C PRO A 162 -6.49 -9.96 -34.37
N ARG A 163 -6.73 -11.03 -35.14
CA ARG A 163 -7.92 -11.89 -34.96
C ARG A 163 -7.85 -12.65 -33.64
N LEU A 164 -6.73 -13.27 -33.33
CA LEU A 164 -6.49 -14.01 -32.07
C LEU A 164 -6.53 -13.07 -30.87
N GLY A 165 -5.88 -11.90 -30.95
CA GLY A 165 -5.90 -10.87 -29.93
C GLY A 165 -7.32 -10.37 -29.62
N ARG A 166 -8.17 -10.25 -30.63
CA ARG A 166 -9.58 -9.88 -30.46
C ARG A 166 -10.37 -10.95 -29.69
N VAL A 167 -10.19 -12.21 -30.04
CA VAL A 167 -10.85 -13.34 -29.38
C VAL A 167 -10.37 -13.50 -27.93
N LEU A 168 -9.06 -13.36 -27.69
CA LEU A 168 -8.47 -13.53 -26.37
C LEU A 168 -8.63 -12.31 -25.44
N ARG A 169 -8.98 -11.14 -25.97
CA ARG A 169 -9.14 -9.92 -25.18
C ARG A 169 -10.07 -10.08 -23.97
N PRO A 170 -11.28 -10.63 -24.07
CA PRO A 170 -12.15 -10.84 -22.92
C PRO A 170 -11.50 -11.72 -21.84
N ILE A 171 -10.83 -12.80 -22.25
CA ILE A 171 -10.12 -13.70 -21.34
C ILE A 171 -8.96 -12.99 -20.65
N PHE A 172 -8.18 -12.23 -21.44
CA PHE A 172 -7.07 -11.44 -20.89
C PHE A 172 -7.55 -10.44 -19.84
N GLU A 173 -8.55 -9.64 -20.19
CA GLU A 173 -9.10 -8.61 -19.30
C GLU A 173 -9.71 -9.24 -18.03
N LEU A 174 -10.38 -10.37 -18.12
CA LEU A 174 -11.02 -11.03 -17.00
C LEU A 174 -10.04 -11.79 -16.10
N CYS A 175 -9.11 -12.54 -16.68
CA CYS A 175 -8.29 -13.51 -15.94
C CYS A 175 -6.90 -12.98 -15.61
N PHE A 176 -6.29 -12.21 -16.48
CA PHE A 176 -4.87 -11.85 -16.39
C PHE A 176 -4.64 -10.41 -15.95
N ARG A 177 -5.53 -9.49 -16.27
CA ARG A 177 -5.41 -8.12 -15.81
C ARG A 177 -5.77 -7.99 -14.33
N ARG A 178 -5.06 -7.13 -13.60
CA ARG A 178 -5.27 -6.95 -12.17
C ARG A 178 -5.63 -5.50 -11.81
N SER A 179 -6.34 -5.30 -10.71
CA SER A 179 -6.63 -3.97 -10.19
C SER A 179 -5.34 -3.25 -9.81
N GLN A 180 -5.30 -1.93 -9.97
CA GLN A 180 -4.19 -1.12 -9.51
C GLN A 180 -4.19 -1.05 -7.98
N ILE A 181 -3.01 -0.83 -7.39
CA ILE A 181 -2.83 -0.71 -5.94
C ILE A 181 -2.12 0.60 -5.67
N CYS A 182 -2.64 1.38 -4.73
CA CYS A 182 -1.97 2.51 -4.11
C CYS A 182 -1.67 2.17 -2.64
N LEU A 183 -0.55 2.67 -2.13
CA LEU A 183 -0.09 2.43 -0.75
C LEU A 183 -0.29 3.65 0.16
N GLY A 184 -0.85 4.75 -0.37
CA GLY A 184 -1.17 5.94 0.40
C GLY A 184 -0.02 6.91 0.65
N HIS A 185 1.20 6.52 0.34
CA HIS A 185 2.42 7.33 0.43
C HIS A 185 3.47 6.84 -0.58
N ASN A 186 4.55 7.61 -0.80
CA ASN A 186 5.50 7.43 -1.90
C ASN A 186 4.79 7.25 -3.26
N GLN A 187 3.77 8.05 -3.47
CA GLN A 187 2.83 7.96 -4.57
C GLN A 187 2.71 9.31 -5.25
N PHE A 188 2.71 9.31 -6.57
CA PHE A 188 2.56 10.51 -7.38
C PHE A 188 1.46 10.30 -8.39
N VAL A 189 0.54 11.26 -8.49
CA VAL A 189 -0.56 11.24 -9.44
C VAL A 189 -0.68 12.60 -10.11
N ARG A 190 -0.88 12.63 -11.40
CA ARG A 190 -1.04 13.85 -12.17
C ARG A 190 -2.35 14.54 -11.80
N LEU A 191 -2.34 15.87 -11.65
CA LEU A 191 -3.47 16.64 -11.12
C LEU A 191 -4.72 16.54 -12.00
N ASP A 192 -4.59 16.52 -13.33
CA ASP A 192 -5.72 16.36 -14.24
C ASP A 192 -6.42 15.00 -14.04
N VAL A 193 -5.64 13.95 -13.74
CA VAL A 193 -6.18 12.61 -13.42
C VAL A 193 -6.97 12.67 -12.12
N LEU A 194 -6.41 13.24 -11.06
CA LEU A 194 -7.11 13.40 -9.78
C LEU A 194 -8.40 14.21 -9.93
N ARG A 195 -8.35 15.33 -10.66
CA ARG A 195 -9.54 16.14 -10.95
C ARG A 195 -10.60 15.36 -11.73
N SER A 196 -10.18 14.54 -12.71
CA SER A 196 -11.11 13.69 -13.45
C SER A 196 -11.81 12.63 -12.62
N LEU A 197 -11.21 12.24 -11.48
CA LEU A 197 -11.79 11.31 -10.49
C LEU A 197 -12.71 12.02 -9.48
N GLY A 198 -12.70 13.35 -9.43
CA GLY A 198 -13.37 14.15 -8.39
C GLY A 198 -12.53 14.29 -7.12
N GLY A 199 -11.21 14.06 -7.21
CA GLY A 199 -10.27 14.11 -6.08
C GLY A 199 -9.98 12.73 -5.48
N PHE A 200 -9.50 12.74 -4.24
CA PHE A 200 -9.26 11.52 -3.46
C PHE A 200 -10.58 10.95 -2.94
N PRO A 201 -10.79 9.63 -3.03
CA PRO A 201 -12.01 9.00 -2.53
C PRO A 201 -12.19 9.20 -1.02
N THR A 202 -13.37 9.65 -0.60
CA THR A 202 -13.70 9.94 0.81
C THR A 202 -14.58 8.88 1.45
N SER A 203 -15.05 7.90 0.68
CA SER A 203 -16.05 6.91 1.09
C SER A 203 -15.52 5.78 1.98
N GLY A 204 -14.21 5.61 2.09
CA GLY A 204 -13.59 4.51 2.82
C GLY A 204 -12.66 4.94 3.95
N ALA A 205 -12.26 3.96 4.77
CA ALA A 205 -11.24 4.14 5.81
C ALA A 205 -9.82 4.25 5.24
N THR A 206 -9.62 3.79 3.99
CA THR A 206 -8.35 3.81 3.25
C THR A 206 -8.60 4.44 1.88
N GLU A 207 -8.24 5.72 1.76
CA GLU A 207 -8.40 6.50 0.52
C GLU A 207 -7.51 5.99 -0.61
N ASP A 208 -6.38 5.42 -0.26
CA ASP A 208 -5.35 4.93 -1.16
C ASP A 208 -5.80 3.69 -1.94
N SER A 209 -6.33 2.66 -1.28
CA SER A 209 -6.79 1.46 -1.97
C SER A 209 -7.92 1.79 -2.94
N THR A 210 -8.87 2.61 -2.50
CA THR A 210 -9.99 3.06 -3.33
C THR A 210 -9.51 3.94 -4.51
N LEU A 211 -8.47 4.78 -4.30
CA LEU A 211 -7.85 5.54 -5.38
C LEU A 211 -7.21 4.61 -6.43
N GLY A 212 -6.49 3.57 -5.99
CA GLY A 212 -5.93 2.57 -6.91
C GLY A 212 -6.99 1.93 -7.80
N TYR A 213 -8.15 1.59 -7.24
CA TYR A 213 -9.28 1.06 -8.01
C TYR A 213 -9.87 2.08 -8.97
N ALA A 214 -10.02 3.33 -8.52
CA ALA A 214 -10.55 4.41 -9.35
C ALA A 214 -9.63 4.71 -10.55
N LEU A 215 -8.31 4.72 -10.35
CA LEU A 215 -7.31 4.85 -11.41
C LEU A 215 -7.42 3.69 -12.40
N GLY A 216 -7.44 2.45 -11.91
CA GLY A 216 -7.59 1.26 -12.75
C GLY A 216 -8.89 1.27 -13.55
N ALA A 217 -10.01 1.69 -12.97
CA ALA A 217 -11.30 1.82 -13.66
C ALA A 217 -11.27 2.87 -14.79
N ARG A 218 -10.38 3.87 -14.72
CA ARG A 218 -10.14 4.86 -15.78
C ARG A 218 -9.06 4.45 -16.76
N GLY A 219 -8.52 3.22 -16.66
CA GLY A 219 -7.43 2.75 -17.49
C GLY A 219 -6.08 3.41 -17.20
N VAL A 220 -5.95 4.10 -16.07
CA VAL A 220 -4.67 4.68 -15.65
C VAL A 220 -3.82 3.59 -15.00
N LEU A 221 -2.68 3.32 -15.60
CA LEU A 221 -1.71 2.36 -15.05
C LEU A 221 -0.72 3.10 -14.16
N MET A 222 -0.53 2.60 -12.96
CA MET A 222 0.54 3.07 -12.09
C MET A 222 1.87 2.49 -12.53
N ALA A 223 2.87 3.34 -12.68
CA ALA A 223 4.25 2.91 -12.90
C ALA A 223 4.93 2.62 -11.56
N ALA A 224 5.68 1.53 -11.51
CA ALA A 224 6.54 1.27 -10.36
C ALA A 224 7.76 2.22 -10.40
N MET A 225 8.02 2.86 -9.26
CA MET A 225 9.16 3.75 -9.08
C MET A 225 10.19 3.03 -8.18
N PRO A 226 11.46 2.90 -8.60
CA PRO A 226 12.47 2.13 -7.87
C PRO A 226 13.12 2.91 -6.71
N LEU A 227 12.45 3.91 -6.18
CA LEU A 227 12.93 4.74 -5.09
C LEU A 227 12.29 4.34 -3.78
N LEU A 228 13.09 4.34 -2.73
CA LEU A 228 12.72 3.84 -1.42
C LEU A 228 12.17 4.97 -0.54
N GLU A 229 11.16 4.63 0.23
CA GLU A 229 10.67 5.45 1.33
C GLU A 229 10.69 4.61 2.59
N LEU A 230 11.21 5.14 3.67
CA LEU A 230 11.14 4.51 4.99
C LEU A 230 9.95 5.08 5.76
N VAL A 231 9.18 4.20 6.42
CA VAL A 231 8.05 4.58 7.29
C VAL A 231 8.16 3.86 8.63
N ASP A 232 7.53 4.45 9.64
CA ASP A 232 7.48 3.84 10.96
C ASP A 232 6.54 2.62 10.99
N MET A 233 6.97 1.59 11.71
CA MET A 233 6.13 0.47 12.14
C MET A 233 5.56 0.77 13.53
N PRO A 234 4.30 0.40 13.86
CA PRO A 234 3.81 0.49 15.23
C PRO A 234 4.70 -0.30 16.19
N GLU A 235 5.14 0.34 17.29
CA GLU A 235 6.11 -0.26 18.24
C GLU A 235 5.50 -1.38 19.08
N THR A 236 4.17 -1.43 19.22
CA THR A 236 3.47 -2.42 20.05
C THR A 236 2.56 -3.35 19.25
N SER A 237 2.40 -4.59 19.72
CA SER A 237 1.43 -5.52 19.10
C SER A 237 0.00 -4.96 19.09
N ALA A 238 -0.40 -4.21 20.13
CA ALA A 238 -1.70 -3.55 20.16
C ALA A 238 -1.82 -2.47 19.06
N GLY A 239 -0.77 -1.69 18.83
CA GLY A 239 -0.68 -0.73 17.71
C GLY A 239 -0.80 -1.42 16.36
N MET A 240 -0.10 -2.53 16.16
CA MET A 240 -0.16 -3.34 14.94
C MET A 240 -1.56 -3.90 14.69
N ILE A 241 -2.23 -4.41 15.73
CA ILE A 241 -3.63 -4.88 15.62
C ILE A 241 -4.55 -3.73 15.22
N ARG A 242 -4.41 -2.53 15.81
CA ARG A 242 -5.21 -1.35 15.44
C ARG A 242 -4.95 -0.92 13.99
N GLN A 243 -3.70 -0.92 13.54
CA GLN A 243 -3.34 -0.59 12.16
C GLN A 243 -3.98 -1.58 11.18
N ASN A 244 -3.85 -2.88 11.44
CA ASN A 244 -4.45 -3.92 10.61
C ASN A 244 -5.99 -3.88 10.64
N ALA A 245 -6.61 -3.57 11.79
CA ALA A 245 -8.05 -3.36 11.88
C ALA A 245 -8.52 -2.20 11.00
N ARG A 246 -7.80 -1.08 11.00
CA ARG A 246 -8.09 0.06 10.10
C ARG A 246 -7.99 -0.34 8.63
N TRP A 247 -6.94 -1.05 8.24
CA TRP A 247 -6.78 -1.51 6.88
C TRP A 247 -7.87 -2.50 6.47
N TYR A 248 -8.22 -3.45 7.34
CA TYR A 248 -9.30 -4.40 7.06
C TYR A 248 -10.67 -3.69 6.95
N LYS A 249 -10.92 -2.67 7.77
CA LYS A 249 -12.12 -1.83 7.60
C LYS A 249 -12.15 -1.17 6.22
N GLY A 250 -11.01 -0.67 5.73
CA GLY A 250 -10.90 -0.16 4.36
C GLY A 250 -11.30 -1.19 3.31
N VAL A 251 -10.86 -2.43 3.46
CA VAL A 251 -11.26 -3.53 2.56
C VAL A 251 -12.77 -3.76 2.59
N LEU A 252 -13.42 -3.69 3.75
CA LEU A 252 -14.88 -3.79 3.86
C LEU A 252 -15.59 -2.58 3.21
N ASP A 253 -15.00 -1.40 3.30
CA ASP A 253 -15.52 -0.20 2.63
C ASP A 253 -15.40 -0.30 1.10
N ASP A 254 -14.39 -1.00 0.59
CA ASP A 254 -14.23 -1.28 -0.84
C ASP A 254 -15.41 -2.06 -1.43
N VAL A 255 -16.17 -2.80 -0.61
CA VAL A 255 -17.45 -3.43 -1.02
C VAL A 255 -18.47 -2.38 -1.46
N ALA A 256 -18.52 -1.23 -0.79
CA ALA A 256 -19.39 -0.13 -1.20
C ALA A 256 -18.96 0.49 -2.54
N PHE A 257 -17.65 0.62 -2.75
CA PHE A 257 -17.10 1.04 -4.04
C PHE A 257 -17.46 0.05 -5.16
N LEU A 258 -17.42 -1.24 -4.87
CA LEU A 258 -17.83 -2.30 -5.78
C LEU A 258 -19.29 -2.14 -6.23
N ARG A 259 -20.20 -1.84 -5.30
CA ARG A 259 -21.62 -1.56 -5.60
C ARG A 259 -21.78 -0.33 -6.49
N GLY A 260 -21.03 0.74 -6.22
CA GLY A 260 -20.99 1.94 -7.05
C GLY A 260 -20.47 1.66 -8.46
N ALA A 261 -19.40 0.90 -8.59
CA ALA A 261 -18.82 0.48 -9.87
C ALA A 261 -19.79 -0.40 -10.68
N TRP A 262 -20.52 -1.29 -10.02
CA TRP A 262 -21.58 -2.10 -10.64
C TRP A 262 -22.71 -1.22 -11.21
N ARG A 263 -23.22 -0.28 -10.42
CA ARG A 263 -24.29 0.63 -10.83
C ARG A 263 -23.87 1.52 -12.00
N ALA A 264 -22.62 1.96 -11.99
CA ALA A 264 -22.08 2.81 -13.07
C ALA A 264 -21.84 2.04 -14.37
N ARG A 265 -21.95 0.70 -14.39
CA ARG A 265 -21.72 -0.20 -15.53
C ARG A 265 -20.46 0.12 -16.34
N ARG A 266 -19.44 0.63 -15.66
CA ARG A 266 -18.14 0.93 -16.29
C ARG A 266 -17.42 -0.40 -16.45
N THR A 267 -17.15 -0.81 -17.61
CA THR A 267 -16.56 -2.05 -18.11
C THR A 267 -16.69 -3.29 -17.22
N PRO A 268 -17.32 -4.39 -17.68
CA PRO A 268 -17.50 -5.63 -16.90
C PRO A 268 -16.20 -6.20 -16.32
N TYR A 269 -15.09 -5.98 -17.00
CA TYR A 269 -13.77 -6.47 -16.63
C TYR A 269 -13.24 -5.84 -15.33
N ASN A 270 -13.32 -4.52 -15.24
CA ASN A 270 -12.87 -3.80 -14.04
C ASN A 270 -13.68 -4.21 -12.82
N PHE A 271 -14.98 -4.48 -13.00
CA PHE A 271 -15.83 -5.00 -11.94
C PHE A 271 -15.37 -6.38 -11.47
N ALA A 272 -15.19 -7.34 -12.38
CA ALA A 272 -14.81 -8.71 -12.02
C ALA A 272 -13.44 -8.76 -11.32
N GLN A 273 -12.48 -7.96 -11.76
CA GLN A 273 -11.16 -7.86 -11.13
C GLN A 273 -11.24 -7.25 -9.74
N LEU A 274 -12.02 -6.19 -9.59
CA LEU A 274 -12.27 -5.54 -8.31
C LEU A 274 -12.98 -6.50 -7.35
N ALA A 275 -14.04 -7.18 -7.82
CA ALA A 275 -14.79 -8.15 -7.03
C ALA A 275 -13.89 -9.28 -6.53
N ARG A 276 -13.06 -9.85 -7.40
CA ARG A 276 -12.09 -10.87 -7.03
C ARG A 276 -11.09 -10.36 -6.00
N HIS A 277 -10.57 -9.15 -6.19
CA HIS A 277 -9.57 -8.59 -5.28
C HIS A 277 -10.17 -8.29 -3.90
N VAL A 278 -11.33 -7.65 -3.86
CA VAL A 278 -12.05 -7.36 -2.60
C VAL A 278 -12.47 -8.65 -1.92
N GLY A 279 -13.07 -9.59 -2.66
CA GLY A 279 -13.49 -10.88 -2.12
C GLY A 279 -12.34 -11.67 -1.50
N ASN A 280 -11.20 -11.75 -2.21
CA ASN A 280 -10.02 -12.42 -1.67
C ASN A 280 -9.55 -11.77 -0.36
N LYS A 281 -9.45 -10.44 -0.30
CA LYS A 281 -9.02 -9.74 0.91
C LYS A 281 -10.01 -9.87 2.06
N VAL A 282 -11.31 -9.78 1.80
CA VAL A 282 -12.36 -9.93 2.82
C VAL A 282 -12.29 -11.31 3.47
N ILE A 283 -12.02 -12.35 2.70
CA ILE A 283 -11.90 -13.73 3.18
C ILE A 283 -10.51 -14.00 3.75
N GLU A 284 -9.45 -13.62 3.03
CA GLU A 284 -8.08 -13.95 3.38
C GLU A 284 -7.67 -13.43 4.76
N TRP A 285 -7.95 -12.16 5.07
CA TRP A 285 -7.48 -11.55 6.31
C TRP A 285 -8.00 -12.19 7.60
N PRO A 286 -9.31 -12.50 7.73
CA PRO A 286 -9.82 -13.19 8.93
C PRO A 286 -9.26 -14.59 9.14
N ILE A 287 -8.83 -15.25 8.08
CA ILE A 287 -8.40 -16.66 8.13
C ILE A 287 -6.90 -16.83 7.86
N ALA A 288 -6.17 -15.78 7.52
CA ALA A 288 -4.76 -15.86 7.10
C ALA A 288 -3.87 -16.62 8.09
N ALA A 289 -4.06 -16.40 9.39
CA ALA A 289 -3.28 -17.08 10.42
C ALA A 289 -3.62 -18.57 10.57
N VAL A 290 -4.79 -19.00 10.11
CA VAL A 290 -5.29 -20.36 10.27
C VAL A 290 -5.20 -21.15 8.97
N ILE A 291 -5.51 -20.50 7.85
CA ILE A 291 -5.62 -21.17 6.55
C ILE A 291 -4.29 -21.83 6.12
N TYR A 292 -3.18 -21.16 6.34
CA TYR A 292 -1.88 -21.69 5.93
C TYR A 292 -1.45 -22.91 6.78
N PRO A 293 -1.50 -22.86 8.14
CA PRO A 293 -1.30 -24.06 8.95
C PRO A 293 -2.32 -25.16 8.67
N LEU A 294 -3.60 -24.79 8.46
CA LEU A 294 -4.68 -25.75 8.18
C LEU A 294 -4.47 -26.46 6.85
N LEU A 295 -4.10 -25.73 5.79
CA LEU A 295 -3.77 -26.34 4.49
C LEU A 295 -2.57 -27.28 4.59
N GLY A 296 -1.55 -26.90 5.37
CA GLY A 296 -0.40 -27.77 5.65
C GLY A 296 -0.83 -29.04 6.39
N PHE A 297 -1.64 -28.90 7.45
CA PHE A 297 -2.15 -30.02 8.23
C PHE A 297 -3.09 -30.91 7.42
N LEU A 298 -4.03 -30.31 6.68
CA LEU A 298 -4.94 -31.04 5.79
C LEU A 298 -4.17 -31.79 4.71
N GLY A 299 -3.15 -31.14 4.14
CA GLY A 299 -2.25 -31.76 3.19
C GLY A 299 -1.58 -32.99 3.79
N TRP A 300 -1.03 -32.86 4.98
CA TRP A 300 -0.39 -33.98 5.69
C TRP A 300 -1.40 -35.07 6.04
N HIS A 301 -2.61 -34.71 6.53
CA HIS A 301 -3.65 -35.67 6.87
C HIS A 301 -4.16 -36.45 5.66
N LEU A 302 -4.40 -35.76 4.55
CA LEU A 302 -4.78 -36.40 3.30
C LEU A 302 -3.67 -37.30 2.76
N ALA A 303 -2.40 -36.90 2.94
CA ALA A 303 -1.25 -37.74 2.66
C ALA A 303 -1.32 -39.07 3.39
N TYR A 304 -1.50 -38.97 4.68
CA TYR A 304 -1.58 -40.15 5.54
C TYR A 304 -2.78 -41.05 5.18
N ARG A 305 -3.92 -40.45 4.88
CA ARG A 305 -5.16 -41.19 4.53
C ARG A 305 -5.11 -41.86 3.16
N PHE A 306 -4.48 -41.21 2.19
CA PHE A 306 -4.42 -41.68 0.81
C PHE A 306 -3.03 -42.23 0.43
N SER A 307 -2.30 -42.77 1.40
CA SER A 307 -0.98 -43.38 1.21
C SER A 307 -0.97 -44.53 0.16
N TYR A 308 -2.13 -45.09 -0.16
CA TYR A 308 -2.30 -46.09 -1.22
C TYR A 308 -2.23 -45.55 -2.67
N HIS A 309 -2.32 -44.21 -2.86
CA HIS A 309 -2.20 -43.57 -4.17
C HIS A 309 -1.32 -42.33 -4.12
N PRO A 310 -0.01 -42.49 -4.02
CA PRO A 310 0.96 -41.40 -3.81
C PRO A 310 0.91 -40.31 -4.91
N LEU A 311 0.49 -40.67 -6.14
CA LEU A 311 0.41 -39.73 -7.23
C LEU A 311 -0.71 -38.69 -7.06
N TRP A 312 -1.89 -39.07 -6.62
CA TRP A 312 -3.00 -38.16 -6.37
C TRP A 312 -2.75 -37.27 -5.16
N PHE A 313 -2.06 -37.80 -4.16
CA PHE A 313 -1.58 -37.03 -3.02
C PHE A 313 -0.58 -35.95 -3.45
N LEU A 314 0.43 -36.32 -4.23
CA LEU A 314 1.43 -35.38 -4.73
C LEU A 314 0.82 -34.26 -5.57
N LEU A 315 -0.08 -34.58 -6.47
CA LEU A 315 -0.65 -33.61 -7.41
C LEU A 315 -1.75 -32.74 -6.80
N GLY A 316 -2.60 -33.31 -5.95
CA GLY A 316 -3.80 -32.61 -5.46
C GLY A 316 -3.58 -31.78 -4.20
N VAL A 317 -2.70 -32.20 -3.32
CA VAL A 317 -2.57 -31.60 -1.98
C VAL A 317 -1.14 -31.24 -1.61
N ALA A 318 -0.19 -32.15 -1.78
CA ALA A 318 1.19 -31.90 -1.36
C ALA A 318 1.83 -30.81 -2.22
N PHE A 319 1.66 -30.89 -3.53
CA PHE A 319 2.26 -29.90 -4.44
C PHE A 319 1.73 -28.48 -4.20
N PRO A 320 0.42 -28.20 -4.11
CA PRO A 320 -0.07 -26.86 -3.80
C PRO A 320 0.37 -26.37 -2.42
N SER A 321 0.34 -27.24 -1.39
CA SER A 321 0.71 -26.85 -0.02
C SER A 321 2.20 -26.60 0.14
N ILE A 322 3.05 -27.47 -0.45
CA ILE A 322 4.49 -27.31 -0.49
C ILE A 322 4.86 -26.10 -1.35
N SER A 323 4.25 -25.93 -2.51
CA SER A 323 4.48 -24.80 -3.40
C SER A 323 4.14 -23.46 -2.72
N LEU A 324 3.00 -23.39 -2.04
CA LEU A 324 2.60 -22.20 -1.28
C LEU A 324 3.54 -21.94 -0.11
N GLY A 325 3.86 -22.97 0.67
CA GLY A 325 4.80 -22.89 1.79
C GLY A 325 6.19 -22.47 1.33
N LEU A 326 6.72 -23.09 0.29
CA LEU A 326 8.00 -22.72 -0.32
C LEU A 326 7.97 -21.30 -0.89
N THR A 327 6.91 -20.89 -1.56
CA THR A 327 6.77 -19.54 -2.11
C THR A 327 6.80 -18.49 -1.00
N ILE A 328 6.10 -18.73 0.10
CA ILE A 328 6.09 -17.81 1.26
C ILE A 328 7.46 -17.80 1.92
N TRP A 329 8.04 -18.97 2.11
CA TRP A 329 9.29 -19.13 2.83
C TRP A 329 10.50 -18.64 2.01
N VAL A 330 10.70 -19.12 0.80
CA VAL A 330 11.74 -18.64 -0.12
C VAL A 330 11.56 -17.15 -0.39
N GLY A 331 10.32 -16.72 -0.63
CA GLY A 331 10.01 -15.31 -0.80
C GLY A 331 10.38 -14.46 0.42
N GLY A 332 10.22 -14.96 1.64
CA GLY A 332 10.66 -14.30 2.88
C GLY A 332 12.18 -14.16 2.95
N ILE A 333 12.93 -15.24 2.67
CA ILE A 333 14.39 -15.23 2.64
C ILE A 333 14.91 -14.25 1.58
N VAL A 334 14.43 -14.36 0.33
CA VAL A 334 14.82 -13.48 -0.77
C VAL A 334 14.54 -12.02 -0.47
N THR A 335 13.40 -11.74 0.17
CA THR A 335 13.07 -10.35 0.52
C THR A 335 13.96 -9.84 1.64
N GLN A 336 14.31 -10.65 2.62
CA GLN A 336 15.25 -10.24 3.65
C GLN A 336 16.63 -9.97 3.07
N ASP A 337 17.14 -10.84 2.16
CA ASP A 337 18.38 -10.59 1.43
C ASP A 337 18.31 -9.29 0.63
N LEU A 338 17.20 -9.04 -0.03
CA LEU A 338 16.97 -7.79 -0.76
C LEU A 338 17.01 -6.57 0.17
N ILE A 339 16.31 -6.61 1.30
CA ILE A 339 16.31 -5.52 2.29
C ILE A 339 17.74 -5.28 2.79
N GLU A 340 18.48 -6.32 3.14
CA GLU A 340 19.86 -6.23 3.59
C GLU A 340 20.78 -5.63 2.51
N SER A 341 20.57 -5.99 1.24
CA SER A 341 21.34 -5.45 0.10
C SER A 341 20.98 -3.99 -0.21
N LEU A 342 19.74 -3.57 0.07
CA LEU A 342 19.27 -2.21 -0.14
C LEU A 342 19.64 -1.25 0.99
N THR A 343 20.11 -1.76 2.13
CA THR A 343 20.48 -0.92 3.30
C THR A 343 21.41 0.26 2.98
N PRO A 344 22.44 0.10 2.12
CA PRO A 344 23.31 1.24 1.74
C PRO A 344 22.59 2.33 0.95
N HIS A 345 21.46 2.03 0.36
CA HIS A 345 20.66 2.94 -0.47
C HIS A 345 19.46 3.53 0.29
N PHE A 346 19.33 3.28 1.57
CA PHE A 346 18.26 3.85 2.35
C PHE A 346 18.44 5.38 2.50
N PRO A 347 17.34 6.15 2.48
CA PRO A 347 17.38 7.60 2.63
C PRO A 347 17.95 8.05 3.98
N ARG A 348 18.05 7.13 4.93
CA ARG A 348 18.74 7.31 6.20
C ARG A 348 19.34 5.98 6.66
N PRO A 349 20.45 5.95 7.41
CA PRO A 349 21.00 4.73 7.97
C PRO A 349 19.98 3.99 8.86
N VAL A 350 19.82 2.70 8.63
CA VAL A 350 19.04 1.78 9.47
C VAL A 350 19.91 0.55 9.70
N ASN A 351 20.09 0.18 10.95
CA ASN A 351 20.92 -0.98 11.28
C ASN A 351 20.11 -2.28 11.10
N VAL A 352 20.04 -2.75 9.86
CA VAL A 352 19.52 -4.08 9.56
C VAL A 352 20.71 -5.04 9.53
N GLU A 353 20.91 -5.75 10.64
CA GLU A 353 21.99 -6.73 10.75
C GLU A 353 21.86 -7.80 9.66
N ARG A 354 22.99 -8.11 9.02
CA ARG A 354 23.07 -9.26 8.11
C ARG A 354 22.90 -10.54 8.90
N THR A 355 21.90 -11.30 8.55
CA THR A 355 21.57 -12.55 9.23
C THR A 355 22.07 -13.76 8.44
N THR A 356 22.51 -14.81 9.15
CA THR A 356 22.87 -16.07 8.49
C THR A 356 21.66 -16.72 7.83
N LEU A 357 21.88 -17.55 6.79
CA LEU A 357 20.81 -18.29 6.14
C LEU A 357 19.98 -19.12 7.13
N LYS A 358 20.63 -19.71 8.15
CA LYS A 358 19.96 -20.43 9.25
C LYS A 358 19.03 -19.51 10.04
N ALA A 359 19.48 -18.30 10.38
CA ALA A 359 18.65 -17.33 11.11
C ALA A 359 17.48 -16.84 10.25
N LYS A 360 17.68 -16.64 8.94
CA LYS A 360 16.61 -16.33 7.98
C LYS A 360 15.60 -17.46 7.89
N PHE A 361 16.06 -18.70 7.83
CA PHE A 361 15.22 -19.89 7.80
C PHE A 361 14.28 -19.93 9.00
N PHE A 362 14.81 -19.83 10.22
CA PHE A 362 13.98 -19.84 11.44
C PHE A 362 13.19 -18.53 11.61
N GLY A 363 13.74 -17.41 11.18
CA GLY A 363 13.04 -16.11 11.21
C GLY A 363 11.76 -16.12 10.38
N THR A 364 11.75 -16.86 9.27
CA THR A 364 10.58 -16.95 8.40
C THR A 364 9.39 -17.65 9.08
N PHE A 365 9.63 -18.60 9.98
CA PHE A 365 8.56 -19.17 10.80
C PHE A 365 7.92 -18.13 11.75
N ARG A 366 8.70 -17.15 12.20
CA ARG A 366 8.18 -16.03 13.02
C ARG A 366 7.26 -15.09 12.23
N CYS A 367 7.29 -15.14 10.89
CA CYS A 367 6.37 -14.37 10.05
C CYS A 367 4.89 -14.66 10.35
N GLN A 368 4.57 -15.83 10.90
CA GLN A 368 3.22 -16.12 11.40
C GLN A 368 2.75 -15.10 12.44
N THR A 369 3.66 -14.46 13.18
CA THR A 369 3.31 -13.40 14.13
C THR A 369 2.60 -12.23 13.43
N TYR A 370 3.08 -11.80 12.25
CA TYR A 370 2.44 -10.75 11.49
C TYR A 370 1.02 -11.13 11.07
N TRP A 371 0.84 -12.34 10.54
CA TRP A 371 -0.48 -12.82 10.12
C TRP A 371 -1.45 -13.00 11.28
N LEU A 372 -0.97 -13.46 12.45
CA LEU A 372 -1.76 -13.51 13.67
C LEU A 372 -2.26 -12.13 14.08
N LEU A 373 -1.41 -11.10 14.04
CA LEU A 373 -1.81 -9.73 14.37
C LEU A 373 -2.78 -9.15 13.34
N ALA A 374 -2.57 -9.43 12.04
CA ALA A 374 -3.47 -9.03 10.97
C ALA A 374 -4.84 -9.68 11.11
N THR A 375 -4.89 -10.99 11.36
CA THR A 375 -6.13 -11.74 11.60
C THR A 375 -6.88 -11.22 12.84
N ARG A 376 -6.17 -10.95 13.95
CA ARG A 376 -6.78 -10.32 15.14
C ARG A 376 -7.36 -8.95 14.83
N GLY A 377 -6.69 -8.15 14.00
CA GLY A 377 -7.22 -6.88 13.50
C GLY A 377 -8.55 -7.06 12.76
N ALA A 378 -8.62 -8.02 11.84
CA ALA A 378 -9.83 -8.33 11.09
C ALA A 378 -10.98 -8.80 12.02
N TRP A 379 -10.70 -9.73 12.93
CA TRP A 379 -11.73 -10.20 13.90
C TRP A 379 -12.21 -9.11 14.85
N ARG A 380 -11.35 -8.16 15.23
CA ARG A 380 -11.77 -6.99 16.00
C ARG A 380 -12.81 -6.15 15.25
N VAL A 381 -12.63 -5.96 13.95
CA VAL A 381 -13.60 -5.22 13.12
C VAL A 381 -14.90 -6.00 12.99
N LEU A 382 -14.81 -7.28 12.65
CA LEU A 382 -16.00 -8.14 12.49
C LEU A 382 -16.79 -8.24 13.79
N GLY A 383 -16.11 -8.45 14.92
CA GLY A 383 -16.74 -8.48 16.25
C GLY A 383 -17.47 -7.17 16.56
N ALA A 384 -16.83 -6.03 16.34
CA ALA A 384 -17.48 -4.73 16.57
C ALA A 384 -18.71 -4.53 15.67
N ILE A 385 -18.62 -4.89 14.38
CA ILE A 385 -19.78 -4.79 13.48
C ILE A 385 -20.93 -5.68 13.93
N VAL A 386 -20.65 -6.91 14.37
CA VAL A 386 -21.69 -7.84 14.85
C VAL A 386 -22.32 -7.34 16.15
N THR A 387 -21.52 -6.81 17.08
CA THR A 387 -22.02 -6.42 18.42
C THR A 387 -22.63 -5.03 18.47
N THR A 388 -22.08 -4.07 17.70
CA THR A 388 -22.48 -2.65 17.77
C THR A 388 -23.03 -2.09 16.45
N GLY A 389 -23.08 -2.90 15.40
CA GLY A 389 -23.48 -2.49 14.04
C GLY A 389 -22.45 -1.63 13.31
N ARG A 390 -21.37 -1.19 13.96
CA ARG A 390 -20.39 -0.27 13.39
C ARG A 390 -18.98 -0.53 13.94
N PHE A 391 -17.98 -0.09 13.19
CA PHE A 391 -16.60 -0.01 13.64
C PHE A 391 -16.01 1.34 13.22
N GLU A 392 -15.55 2.11 14.19
CA GLU A 392 -14.83 3.35 13.95
C GLU A 392 -13.33 3.11 14.08
N PRO A 393 -12.57 3.30 12.99
CA PRO A 393 -11.13 3.12 13.02
C PRO A 393 -10.47 4.20 13.87
N VAL A 394 -9.72 3.77 14.89
CA VAL A 394 -8.91 4.64 15.73
C VAL A 394 -7.54 4.82 15.09
N LYS A 395 -7.05 6.07 15.06
CA LYS A 395 -5.68 6.38 14.61
C LYS A 395 -4.69 5.62 15.50
N THR A 396 -3.68 5.03 14.90
CA THR A 396 -2.63 4.32 15.65
C THR A 396 -1.76 5.34 16.35
N ASP A 397 -1.75 5.31 17.70
CA ASP A 397 -0.84 6.15 18.48
C ASP A 397 0.60 5.67 18.25
N ARG A 398 1.45 6.59 17.86
CA ARG A 398 2.88 6.36 17.78
C ARG A 398 3.51 6.89 19.04
N VAL A 399 4.29 6.06 19.70
CA VAL A 399 4.98 6.47 20.92
C VAL A 399 6.14 7.37 20.50
N ILE A 400 5.94 8.66 20.64
CA ILE A 400 7.01 9.65 20.48
C ILE A 400 7.80 9.65 21.79
N ARG A 401 8.85 8.85 21.87
CA ARG A 401 9.81 8.98 22.96
C ARG A 401 10.73 10.15 22.63
N ARG A 402 10.79 11.13 23.55
CA ARG A 402 11.81 12.17 23.51
C ARG A 402 13.17 11.49 23.59
N SER A 403 14.00 11.65 22.59
CA SER A 403 15.44 11.35 22.62
C SER A 403 16.15 12.41 23.44
#